data_6ff3d2ad7281bd569722054126d5e08e
#
_entry.id   6ff3d2ad7281bd569722054126d5e08e
#
_cell.length_a   1.000
_cell.length_b   1.000
_cell.length_c   1.000
_cell.angle_alpha   90.00
_cell.angle_beta   90.00
_cell.angle_gamma   90.00
#
_symmetry.space_group_name_H-M   'P 1'
#
loop_
_entity.id
_entity.type
_entity.pdbx_description
1 polymer ?
#
loop_
_entity_poly.entity_id
_entity_poly.type
_entity_poly.pdbx_seq_one_letter_code
_entity_poly.pdbx_strand_id
1 'polypeptide(L)'
;MSLLWLLSIGGTANATDWYYVGPDASGNQLFIDNDSVQKSDYDALLWLRVNELGGDELRYKVYISRYNRTMETLKVDAYMADGTPYENVEYNENPEPIEGNTNGQAIYNLLWQ
;
A
#
# COMPACT_ATOMS: atom_id res chain seq x y z
N MET A 1 -5.21 2.61 18.35
CA MET A 1 -4.38 3.70 17.98
C MET A 1 -3.88 3.54 16.58
N SER A 2 -3.97 4.57 15.83
CA SER A 2 -3.48 4.52 14.48
C SER A 2 -2.03 4.86 14.44
N LEU A 3 -1.24 4.06 13.74
CA LEU A 3 0.11 4.36 13.68
C LEU A 3 0.34 5.37 12.70
N LEU A 4 -0.63 5.63 11.87
CA LEU A 4 -0.42 6.47 10.76
C LEU A 4 -0.21 7.89 11.05
N TRP A 5 -0.51 8.35 12.30
CA TRP A 5 -0.31 9.70 12.61
C TRP A 5 0.98 10.04 13.15
N LEU A 6 1.84 9.10 13.15
CA LEU A 6 3.15 9.43 13.46
C LEU A 6 3.78 10.04 12.23
N LEU A 7 3.00 10.18 11.16
CA LEU A 7 3.47 10.59 10.04
C LEU A 7 4.04 11.82 10.04
N SER A 8 5.04 11.88 9.68
CA SER A 8 5.51 12.82 9.00
C SER A 8 5.35 14.08 9.08
N ILE A 9 5.69 14.44 10.09
CA ILE A 9 5.86 15.64 10.35
C ILE A 9 7.01 16.09 9.70
N GLY A 10 6.94 16.82 8.84
CA GLY A 10 8.00 17.42 8.23
C GLY A 10 9.01 16.51 7.71
N GLY A 11 8.66 15.37 7.44
CA GLY A 11 9.58 14.44 6.93
C GLY A 11 10.22 14.95 5.68
N THR A 12 11.39 14.49 5.36
CA THR A 12 12.04 14.86 4.14
C THR A 12 11.31 14.20 2.99
N ALA A 13 11.41 14.76 1.83
CA ALA A 13 10.70 14.27 0.69
C ALA A 13 11.09 12.86 0.31
N ASN A 14 12.29 12.43 0.65
CA ASN A 14 12.75 11.11 0.26
C ASN A 14 12.63 10.08 1.33
N ALA A 15 12.17 10.46 2.51
CA ALA A 15 12.07 9.51 3.60
C ALA A 15 10.92 8.58 3.35
N THR A 16 11.14 7.32 3.57
CA THR A 16 10.07 6.35 3.61
C THR A 16 10.12 5.67 4.95
N ASP A 17 8.96 5.36 5.49
CA ASP A 17 8.86 4.68 6.77
C ASP A 17 7.92 3.49 6.58
N TRP A 18 8.51 2.39 6.16
CA TRP A 18 7.73 1.20 5.86
C TRP A 18 7.25 0.53 7.15
N TYR A 19 5.95 0.54 7.34
CA TYR A 19 5.33 -0.13 8.45
C TYR A 19 4.83 -1.50 8.02
N TYR A 20 5.25 -2.54 8.72
CA TYR A 20 4.85 -3.91 8.40
C TYR A 20 3.40 -4.14 8.83
N VAL A 21 2.55 -4.48 7.89
CA VAL A 21 1.13 -4.76 8.15
C VAL A 21 0.93 -6.22 8.54
N GLY A 22 1.61 -7.11 7.86
CA GLY A 22 1.48 -8.54 8.09
C GLY A 22 1.62 -9.32 6.79
N PRO A 23 1.55 -10.65 6.85
CA PRO A 23 1.60 -11.44 5.63
C PRO A 23 0.23 -11.45 4.97
N ASP A 24 0.22 -11.59 3.64
CA ASP A 24 -1.02 -11.82 2.92
C ASP A 24 -1.35 -13.32 2.94
N ALA A 25 -2.43 -13.69 2.24
CA ALA A 25 -2.89 -15.09 2.25
C ALA A 25 -1.88 -16.04 1.61
N SER A 26 -1.00 -15.53 0.76
CA SER A 26 0.02 -16.34 0.09
C SER A 26 1.36 -16.32 0.82
N GLY A 27 1.45 -15.60 1.93
CA GLY A 27 2.69 -15.51 2.70
C GLY A 27 3.60 -14.37 2.29
N ASN A 28 3.21 -13.55 1.32
CA ASN A 28 3.98 -12.38 0.96
C ASN A 28 3.86 -11.32 2.07
N GLN A 29 4.89 -10.49 2.22
CA GLN A 29 4.92 -9.50 3.30
C GLN A 29 4.38 -8.16 2.79
N LEU A 30 3.43 -7.59 3.52
CA LEU A 30 2.77 -6.35 3.15
C LEU A 30 3.19 -5.22 4.07
N PHE A 31 3.54 -4.08 3.46
CA PHE A 31 3.96 -2.88 4.20
C PHE A 31 3.21 -1.67 3.66
N ILE A 32 3.04 -0.66 4.50
CA ILE A 32 2.59 0.66 4.05
C ILE A 32 3.68 1.67 4.36
N ASP A 33 3.77 2.69 3.49
CA ASP A 33 4.72 3.77 3.70
C ASP A 33 4.03 4.86 4.52
N ASN A 34 4.34 4.92 5.81
CA ASN A 34 3.74 5.90 6.69
C ASN A 34 3.95 7.33 6.23
N ASP A 35 5.10 7.61 5.62
CA ASP A 35 5.40 8.97 5.20
C ASP A 35 4.56 9.42 4.01
N SER A 36 3.98 8.48 3.26
CA SER A 36 3.21 8.83 2.07
C SER A 36 1.72 8.93 2.31
N VAL A 37 1.23 8.51 3.47
CA VAL A 37 -0.22 8.47 3.70
C VAL A 37 -0.83 9.86 3.74
N GLN A 38 -1.81 10.10 2.89
CA GLN A 38 -2.62 11.31 2.90
C GLN A 38 -4.06 10.85 3.09
N LYS A 39 -4.61 11.12 4.27
CA LYS A 39 -5.88 10.53 4.67
C LYS A 39 -6.86 11.59 5.17
N SER A 40 -8.11 11.42 4.77
CA SER A 40 -9.24 12.18 5.33
C SER A 40 -10.23 11.19 5.93
N ASP A 41 -11.39 11.68 6.35
CA ASP A 41 -12.46 10.80 6.80
C ASP A 41 -13.10 10.03 5.65
N TYR A 42 -12.82 10.43 4.42
CA TYR A 42 -13.50 9.90 3.25
C TYR A 42 -12.62 9.07 2.33
N ASP A 43 -11.33 9.32 2.34
CA ASP A 43 -10.43 8.66 1.39
C ASP A 43 -8.98 8.67 1.88
N ALA A 44 -8.14 7.96 1.15
CA ALA A 44 -6.72 7.94 1.44
C ALA A 44 -5.92 7.68 0.16
N LEU A 45 -4.73 8.26 0.12
CA LEU A 45 -3.76 8.03 -0.94
C LEU A 45 -2.47 7.61 -0.26
N LEU A 46 -1.87 6.53 -0.69
CA LEU A 46 -0.65 6.03 -0.06
C LEU A 46 0.09 5.06 -0.96
N TRP A 47 1.34 4.77 -0.58
CA TRP A 47 2.14 3.73 -1.22
C TRP A 47 2.15 2.48 -0.35
N LEU A 48 2.02 1.33 -1.01
CA LEU A 48 2.13 0.01 -0.41
C LEU A 48 3.36 -0.69 -0.97
N ARG A 49 3.90 -1.62 -0.22
CA ARG A 49 4.94 -2.50 -0.72
C ARG A 49 4.61 -3.94 -0.39
N VAL A 50 4.78 -4.82 -1.35
CA VAL A 50 4.63 -6.26 -1.14
C VAL A 50 5.96 -6.91 -1.47
N ASN A 51 6.53 -7.63 -0.51
CA ASN A 51 7.72 -8.42 -0.73
C ASN A 51 7.27 -9.85 -0.95
N GLU A 52 7.48 -10.36 -2.15
CA GLU A 52 7.04 -11.70 -2.48
C GLU A 52 8.01 -12.76 -1.98
N LEU A 53 7.50 -13.96 -1.78
CA LEU A 53 8.32 -15.05 -1.26
C LEU A 53 9.54 -15.34 -2.12
N GLY A 54 9.43 -15.11 -3.42
CA GLY A 54 10.55 -15.31 -4.35
C GLY A 54 11.58 -14.19 -4.34
N GLY A 55 11.32 -13.13 -3.57
CA GLY A 55 12.25 -12.01 -3.47
C GLY A 55 11.89 -10.79 -4.27
N ASP A 56 10.92 -10.88 -5.16
CA ASP A 56 10.49 -9.70 -5.93
C ASP A 56 9.79 -8.71 -5.01
N GLU A 57 9.92 -7.43 -5.34
CA GLU A 57 9.29 -6.37 -4.58
C GLU A 57 8.34 -5.59 -5.48
N LEU A 58 7.12 -5.40 -5.02
CA LEU A 58 6.12 -4.62 -5.76
C LEU A 58 5.73 -3.41 -4.92
N ARG A 59 5.67 -2.25 -5.53
CA ARG A 59 5.23 -1.02 -4.88
C ARG A 59 4.02 -0.47 -5.61
N TYR A 60 2.96 -0.22 -4.87
CA TYR A 60 1.70 0.23 -5.44
C TYR A 60 1.31 1.58 -4.87
N LYS A 61 1.02 2.54 -5.75
CA LYS A 61 0.39 3.78 -5.31
C LYS A 61 -1.12 3.54 -5.43
N VAL A 62 -1.84 3.67 -4.32
CA VAL A 62 -3.26 3.34 -4.29
C VAL A 62 -4.10 4.48 -3.75
N TYR A 63 -5.32 4.57 -4.26
CA TYR A 63 -6.34 5.47 -3.76
C TYR A 63 -7.47 4.62 -3.19
N ILE A 64 -7.85 4.91 -1.95
CA ILE A 64 -8.91 4.16 -1.27
C ILE A 64 -10.05 5.09 -0.97
N SER A 65 -11.26 4.73 -1.42
CA SER A 65 -12.47 5.44 -1.06
C SER A 65 -13.11 4.73 0.12
N ARG A 66 -13.18 5.42 1.25
CA ARG A 66 -13.83 4.86 2.43
C ARG A 66 -15.34 4.74 2.18
N TYR A 67 -15.89 5.75 1.52
CA TYR A 67 -17.31 5.78 1.27
C TYR A 67 -17.76 4.63 0.39
N ASN A 68 -17.04 4.40 -0.71
CA ASN A 68 -17.40 3.35 -1.66
C ASN A 68 -16.82 1.98 -1.29
N ARG A 69 -15.90 1.93 -0.35
CA ARG A 69 -15.15 0.73 0.02
C ARG A 69 -14.47 0.13 -1.20
N THR A 70 -13.73 0.97 -1.90
CA THR A 70 -12.99 0.55 -3.09
C THR A 70 -11.53 0.96 -2.98
N MET A 71 -10.68 0.21 -3.69
CA MET A 71 -9.26 0.52 -3.82
C MET A 71 -8.91 0.57 -5.29
N GLU A 72 -8.21 1.62 -5.69
CA GLU A 72 -7.79 1.81 -7.07
C GLU A 72 -6.27 1.91 -7.09
N THR A 73 -5.64 1.13 -7.96
CA THR A 73 -4.19 1.19 -8.15
C THR A 73 -3.87 2.25 -9.19
N LEU A 74 -3.06 3.23 -8.81
CA LEU A 74 -2.71 4.34 -9.69
C LEU A 74 -1.36 4.12 -10.37
N LYS A 75 -0.48 3.36 -9.75
CA LYS A 75 0.85 3.10 -10.29
C LYS A 75 1.43 1.86 -9.65
N VAL A 76 2.22 1.11 -10.39
CA VAL A 76 2.96 -0.03 -9.86
C VAL A 76 4.41 0.08 -10.31
N ASP A 77 5.32 -0.04 -9.35
CA ASP A 77 6.74 -0.20 -9.62
C ASP A 77 7.11 -1.59 -9.12
N ALA A 78 7.76 -2.39 -9.94
CA ALA A 78 8.14 -3.74 -9.57
C ALA A 78 9.64 -3.95 -9.76
N TYR A 79 10.23 -4.70 -8.84
CA TYR A 79 11.67 -4.96 -8.84
C TYR A 79 11.92 -6.45 -8.65
N MET A 80 12.89 -6.99 -9.40
CA MET A 80 13.34 -8.36 -9.21
C MET A 80 14.09 -8.48 -7.90
N ALA A 81 14.33 -9.71 -7.47
CA ALA A 81 15.03 -9.96 -6.20
C ALA A 81 16.40 -9.29 -6.13
N ASP A 82 17.07 -9.10 -7.25
CA ASP A 82 18.38 -8.44 -7.31
C ASP A 82 18.28 -6.91 -7.40
N GLY A 83 17.06 -6.38 -7.36
CA GLY A 83 16.85 -4.93 -7.43
C GLY A 83 16.63 -4.38 -8.82
N THR A 84 16.71 -5.21 -9.85
CA THR A 84 16.50 -4.78 -11.22
C THR A 84 15.03 -4.47 -11.44
N PRO A 85 14.68 -3.30 -11.97
CA PRO A 85 13.27 -2.99 -12.21
C PRO A 85 12.70 -3.81 -13.36
N TYR A 86 11.43 -4.19 -13.21
CA TYR A 86 10.68 -4.78 -14.31
C TYR A 86 10.23 -3.67 -15.25
N GLU A 87 10.20 -3.96 -16.55
CA GLU A 87 9.67 -3.02 -17.52
C GLU A 87 8.24 -3.42 -17.87
N ASN A 88 7.43 -2.45 -18.20
CA ASN A 88 6.06 -2.68 -18.69
C ASN A 88 5.19 -3.50 -17.75
N VAL A 89 5.12 -3.07 -16.50
CA VAL A 89 4.27 -3.72 -15.52
C VAL A 89 2.81 -3.41 -15.84
N GLU A 90 2.00 -4.45 -16.00
CA GLU A 90 0.57 -4.30 -16.24
C GLU A 90 -0.19 -4.50 -14.94
N TYR A 91 -1.25 -3.76 -14.75
CA TYR A 91 -2.09 -3.86 -13.58
C TYR A 91 -3.49 -3.36 -13.88
N ASN A 92 -4.45 -3.76 -13.03
CA ASN A 92 -5.83 -3.32 -13.18
C ASN A 92 -5.95 -1.89 -12.65
N GLU A 93 -6.32 -0.95 -13.51
CA GLU A 93 -6.45 0.45 -13.15
C GLU A 93 -7.85 0.81 -12.66
N ASN A 94 -8.78 -0.11 -12.69
CA ASN A 94 -10.14 0.15 -12.27
C ASN A 94 -10.27 0.01 -10.75
N PRO A 95 -11.17 0.78 -10.11
CA PRO A 95 -11.45 0.58 -8.71
C PRO A 95 -12.00 -0.82 -8.47
N GLU A 96 -11.54 -1.45 -7.40
CA GLU A 96 -12.01 -2.77 -7.02
C GLU A 96 -12.60 -2.73 -5.62
N PRO A 97 -13.68 -3.50 -5.36
CA PRO A 97 -14.26 -3.52 -4.03
C PRO A 97 -13.30 -4.13 -3.02
N ILE A 98 -13.29 -3.57 -1.81
CA ILE A 98 -12.49 -4.08 -0.72
C ILE A 98 -13.29 -5.19 -0.04
N GLU A 99 -12.78 -6.41 -0.14
CA GLU A 99 -13.45 -7.58 0.41
C GLU A 99 -12.76 -8.07 1.66
N GLY A 100 -13.49 -8.81 2.50
CA GLY A 100 -12.93 -9.35 3.73
C GLY A 100 -11.77 -10.31 3.47
N ASN A 101 -10.86 -10.38 4.44
CA ASN A 101 -9.69 -11.26 4.39
C ASN A 101 -8.75 -10.98 3.23
N THR A 102 -8.66 -9.71 2.82
CA THR A 102 -7.75 -9.27 1.76
C THR A 102 -6.79 -8.24 2.31
N ASN A 103 -5.73 -7.96 1.54
CA ASN A 103 -4.80 -6.89 1.85
C ASN A 103 -5.52 -5.55 1.92
N GLY A 104 -6.47 -5.34 1.02
CA GLY A 104 -7.25 -4.11 1.02
C GLY A 104 -8.02 -3.90 2.30
N GLN A 105 -8.61 -4.97 2.84
CA GLN A 105 -9.35 -4.88 4.09
C GLN A 105 -8.41 -4.58 5.26
N ALA A 106 -7.25 -5.20 5.30
CA ALA A 106 -6.28 -4.96 6.37
C ALA A 106 -5.84 -3.49 6.38
N ILE A 107 -5.57 -2.94 5.21
CA ILE A 107 -5.15 -1.55 5.07
C ILE A 107 -6.30 -0.61 5.44
N TYR A 108 -7.50 -0.89 4.97
CA TYR A 108 -8.69 -0.11 5.27
C TYR A 108 -8.89 -0.03 6.79
N ASN A 109 -8.75 -1.15 7.48
CA ASN A 109 -8.92 -1.19 8.92
C ASN A 109 -7.85 -0.38 9.66
N LEU A 110 -6.62 -0.37 9.15
CA LEU A 110 -5.57 0.44 9.75
C LEU A 110 -5.82 1.92 9.55
N LEU A 111 -6.30 2.30 8.40
CA LEU A 111 -6.51 3.71 8.08
C LEU A 111 -7.64 4.33 8.90
N TRP A 112 -8.70 3.57 9.11
CA TRP A 112 -9.90 4.10 9.78
C TRP A 112 -10.30 3.21 10.96
N GLN A 113 -9.40 3.11 11.90
CA GLN A 113 -9.68 2.38 13.13
C GLN A 113 -10.66 3.12 14.00
#